data_d351a70371610fdd433f157bd7311ca2
#
_entry.id   d351a70371610fdd433f157bd7311ca2
#
_cell.length_a   1.000
_cell.length_b   1.000
_cell.length_c   1.000
_cell.angle_alpha   90.00
_cell.angle_beta   90.00
_cell.angle_gamma   90.00
#
_symmetry.space_group_name_H-M   'P 1'
#
loop_
_entity.id
_entity.type
_entity.pdbx_description
1 polymer ?
#
loop_
_entity_poly.entity_id
_entity_poly.type
_entity_poly.pdbx_seq_one_letter_code
_entity_poly.pdbx_strand_id
1 'polypeptide(L)'
;SLVALRKKIRKRFSKLARTLDKANRQMMELEENLAETGKGYQVLPNPGVLPITFLTISGELEEILEEKELEEELRREILEFYFIVRDFLNVSELVDENYVVYTENSAEEGFRLRLFCVNPAENLGEYLKKGKSAIFFSATMFPMLYYRELLTTDRDAYGIYVQSPFPKENRRILIGSDVSSRYTRRNR
;
A
#
# COMPACT_ATOMS: atom_id res chain seq x y z
N SER A 1 -4.05 7.27 -14.29
CA SER A 1 -2.95 6.38 -14.68
C SER A 1 -1.83 7.19 -15.33
N LEU A 2 -0.58 6.73 -15.21
CA LEU A 2 0.63 7.30 -15.83
C LEU A 2 0.43 7.70 -17.30
N VAL A 3 -0.17 6.81 -18.08
CA VAL A 3 -0.38 6.97 -19.52
C VAL A 3 -1.37 8.11 -19.82
N ALA A 4 -2.44 8.23 -19.04
CA ALA A 4 -3.45 9.27 -19.25
C ALA A 4 -2.89 10.67 -18.95
N LEU A 5 -2.20 10.85 -17.83
CA LEU A 5 -1.56 12.11 -17.46
C LEU A 5 -0.51 12.51 -18.49
N ARG A 6 0.38 11.58 -18.88
CA ARG A 6 1.40 11.83 -19.93
C ARG A 6 0.80 12.36 -21.23
N LYS A 7 -0.32 11.80 -21.69
CA LYS A 7 -0.97 12.24 -22.94
C LYS A 7 -1.42 13.70 -22.86
N LYS A 8 -1.93 14.15 -21.70
CA LYS A 8 -2.38 15.54 -21.48
C LYS A 8 -1.20 16.51 -21.42
N ILE A 9 -0.10 16.14 -20.74
CA ILE A 9 1.00 17.07 -20.45
C ILE A 9 2.09 17.11 -21.52
N ARG A 10 2.16 16.13 -22.45
CA ARG A 10 3.26 15.92 -23.40
C ARG A 10 3.71 17.18 -24.16
N LYS A 11 2.75 18.04 -24.55
CA LYS A 11 3.05 19.25 -25.34
C LYS A 11 3.64 20.36 -24.50
N ARG A 12 3.24 20.47 -23.22
CA ARG A 12 3.63 21.58 -22.33
C ARG A 12 4.83 21.21 -21.44
N PHE A 13 4.88 19.97 -20.94
CA PHE A 13 5.87 19.49 -19.98
C PHE A 13 6.65 18.30 -20.55
N SER A 14 7.48 18.55 -21.56
CA SER A 14 8.20 17.48 -22.27
C SER A 14 9.23 16.74 -21.42
N LYS A 15 9.77 17.37 -20.38
CA LYS A 15 10.70 16.76 -19.42
C LYS A 15 9.97 15.69 -18.61
N LEU A 16 8.88 16.05 -17.92
CA LEU A 16 8.04 15.12 -17.17
C LEU A 16 7.49 13.99 -18.06
N ALA A 17 7.05 14.32 -19.29
CA ALA A 17 6.55 13.30 -20.20
C ALA A 17 7.60 12.21 -20.51
N ARG A 18 8.88 12.58 -20.65
CA ARG A 18 9.99 11.61 -20.85
C ARG A 18 10.27 10.77 -19.62
N THR A 19 10.21 11.37 -18.43
CA THR A 19 10.40 10.63 -17.17
C THR A 19 9.26 9.66 -16.90
N LEU A 20 8.00 10.06 -17.22
CA LEU A 20 6.84 9.15 -17.18
C LEU A 20 6.98 8.00 -18.19
N ASP A 21 7.51 8.24 -19.39
CA ASP A 21 7.79 7.18 -20.37
C ASP A 21 8.86 6.20 -19.85
N LYS A 22 9.86 6.71 -19.13
CA LYS A 22 10.88 5.85 -18.48
C LYS A 22 10.24 4.98 -17.42
N ALA A 23 9.43 5.55 -16.52
CA ALA A 23 8.72 4.79 -15.49
C ALA A 23 7.79 3.72 -16.11
N ASN A 24 7.05 4.08 -17.17
CA ASN A 24 6.17 3.14 -17.85
C ASN A 24 6.95 1.97 -18.47
N ARG A 25 8.11 2.20 -19.10
CA ARG A 25 8.97 1.12 -19.62
C ARG A 25 9.46 0.20 -18.53
N GLN A 26 9.88 0.76 -17.38
CA GLN A 26 10.30 -0.04 -16.23
C GLN A 26 9.17 -0.92 -15.68
N MET A 27 7.95 -0.39 -15.64
CA MET A 27 6.77 -1.18 -15.25
C MET A 27 6.45 -2.28 -16.26
N MET A 28 6.52 -2.00 -17.56
CA MET A 28 6.32 -2.99 -18.62
C MET A 28 7.38 -4.11 -18.58
N GLU A 29 8.65 -3.78 -18.32
CA GLU A 29 9.72 -4.76 -18.15
C GLU A 29 9.43 -5.70 -16.96
N LEU A 30 8.95 -5.18 -15.85
CA LEU A 30 8.52 -6.00 -14.71
C LEU A 30 7.32 -6.89 -15.04
N GLU A 31 6.38 -6.40 -15.83
CA GLU A 31 5.23 -7.18 -16.30
C GLU A 31 5.65 -8.31 -17.24
N GLU A 32 6.56 -8.04 -18.19
CA GLU A 32 7.12 -9.04 -19.10
C GLU A 32 7.90 -10.11 -18.31
N ASN A 33 8.75 -9.72 -17.36
CA ASN A 33 9.46 -10.65 -16.48
C ASN A 33 8.50 -11.55 -15.69
N LEU A 34 7.39 -10.99 -15.17
CA LEU A 34 6.35 -11.78 -14.50
C LEU A 34 5.72 -12.78 -15.47
N ALA A 35 5.37 -12.33 -16.67
CA ALA A 35 4.73 -13.20 -17.69
C ALA A 35 5.63 -14.39 -18.08
N GLU A 36 6.94 -14.21 -18.18
CA GLU A 36 7.92 -15.27 -18.45
C GLU A 36 7.94 -16.35 -17.36
N THR A 37 7.58 -16.02 -16.11
CA THR A 37 7.51 -17.02 -15.03
C THR A 37 6.35 -17.99 -15.18
N GLY A 38 5.33 -17.65 -15.97
CA GLY A 38 4.06 -18.39 -16.07
C GLY A 38 3.23 -18.40 -14.79
N LYS A 39 3.57 -17.57 -13.80
CA LYS A 39 2.88 -17.46 -12.50
C LYS A 39 2.06 -16.18 -12.41
N GLY A 40 1.09 -16.13 -11.52
CA GLY A 40 0.28 -14.94 -11.25
C GLY A 40 1.01 -13.89 -10.41
N TYR A 41 2.17 -14.23 -9.81
CA TYR A 41 2.99 -13.33 -9.01
C TYR A 41 4.47 -13.72 -9.05
N GLN A 42 5.34 -12.74 -8.76
CA GLN A 42 6.80 -12.92 -8.61
C GLN A 42 7.32 -12.07 -7.46
N VAL A 43 8.02 -12.70 -6.52
CA VAL A 43 8.73 -11.99 -5.44
C VAL A 43 10.04 -11.43 -5.97
N LEU A 44 10.30 -10.17 -5.63
CA LEU A 44 11.48 -9.42 -6.02
C LEU A 44 12.37 -9.13 -4.80
N PRO A 45 13.68 -9.01 -4.97
CA PRO A 45 14.59 -8.67 -3.86
C PRO A 45 14.39 -7.24 -3.34
N ASN A 46 13.94 -6.32 -4.19
CA ASN A 46 13.71 -4.91 -3.89
C ASN A 46 12.88 -4.28 -5.04
N PRO A 47 12.41 -3.02 -4.90
CA PRO A 47 11.64 -2.34 -5.96
C PRO A 47 12.47 -1.87 -7.17
N GLY A 48 13.75 -2.26 -7.26
CA GLY A 48 14.64 -1.93 -8.37
C GLY A 48 14.96 -0.44 -8.46
N VAL A 49 14.93 0.07 -9.68
CA VAL A 49 15.25 1.48 -9.99
C VAL A 49 14.03 2.40 -10.02
N LEU A 50 12.83 1.86 -9.81
CA LEU A 50 11.57 2.62 -9.81
C LEU A 50 11.55 3.78 -8.79
N PRO A 51 12.01 3.59 -7.53
CA PRO A 51 12.03 4.69 -6.57
C PRO A 51 12.84 5.90 -7.06
N ILE A 52 13.99 5.68 -7.70
CA ILE A 52 14.81 6.77 -8.25
C ILE A 52 14.07 7.51 -9.38
N THR A 53 13.37 6.75 -10.24
CA THR A 53 12.59 7.35 -11.33
C THR A 53 11.40 8.14 -10.78
N PHE A 54 10.71 7.62 -9.77
CA PHE A 54 9.60 8.32 -9.12
C PHE A 54 10.05 9.53 -8.30
N LEU A 55 11.23 9.49 -7.70
CA LEU A 55 11.82 10.67 -7.05
C LEU A 55 12.04 11.81 -8.06
N THR A 56 12.55 11.48 -9.25
CA THR A 56 12.69 12.45 -10.34
C THR A 56 11.32 13.01 -10.77
N ILE A 57 10.32 12.16 -10.92
CA ILE A 57 8.93 12.55 -11.23
C ILE A 57 8.38 13.48 -10.15
N SER A 58 8.58 13.16 -8.86
CA SER A 58 8.13 14.00 -7.75
C SER A 58 8.68 15.42 -7.84
N GLY A 59 9.98 15.58 -8.05
CA GLY A 59 10.59 16.92 -8.21
C GLY A 59 10.07 17.66 -9.43
N GLU A 60 9.91 16.98 -10.57
CA GLU A 60 9.35 17.60 -11.78
C GLU A 60 7.87 18.01 -11.61
N LEU A 61 7.09 17.27 -10.84
CA LEU A 61 5.70 17.61 -10.50
C LEU A 61 5.64 18.83 -9.56
N GLU A 62 6.55 18.90 -8.57
CA GLU A 62 6.67 20.06 -7.67
C GLU A 62 6.96 21.33 -8.45
N GLU A 63 7.96 21.30 -9.36
CA GLU A 63 8.29 22.43 -10.24
C GLU A 63 7.04 22.92 -11.03
N ILE A 64 6.25 21.99 -11.56
CA ILE A 64 5.04 22.31 -12.33
C ILE A 64 3.92 22.90 -11.44
N LEU A 65 3.74 22.36 -10.23
CA LEU A 65 2.72 22.84 -9.30
C LEU A 65 2.98 24.28 -8.81
N GLU A 66 4.22 24.76 -8.88
CA GLU A 66 4.59 26.15 -8.59
C GLU A 66 4.20 27.13 -9.70
N GLU A 67 3.89 26.64 -10.93
CA GLU A 67 3.47 27.50 -12.03
C GLU A 67 2.13 28.20 -11.73
N LYS A 68 2.11 29.54 -11.77
CA LYS A 68 0.90 30.33 -11.46
C LYS A 68 -0.21 30.20 -12.52
N GLU A 69 0.17 29.94 -13.77
CA GLU A 69 -0.76 29.86 -14.91
C GLU A 69 -1.20 28.42 -15.23
N LEU A 70 -1.08 27.51 -14.27
CA LEU A 70 -1.56 26.15 -14.46
C LEU A 70 -3.08 26.11 -14.35
N GLU A 71 -3.72 25.51 -15.35
CA GLU A 71 -5.18 25.30 -15.38
C GLU A 71 -5.62 24.46 -14.15
N GLU A 72 -6.69 24.88 -13.49
CA GLU A 72 -7.14 24.27 -12.21
C GLU A 72 -7.43 22.76 -12.32
N GLU A 73 -8.04 22.32 -13.43
CA GLU A 73 -8.33 20.90 -13.65
C GLU A 73 -7.02 20.08 -13.77
N LEU A 74 -6.07 20.61 -14.55
CA LEU A 74 -4.77 19.98 -14.72
C LEU A 74 -3.95 20.00 -13.42
N ARG A 75 -4.02 21.10 -12.66
CA ARG A 75 -3.39 21.22 -11.33
C ARG A 75 -3.88 20.12 -10.38
N ARG A 76 -5.20 19.89 -10.33
CA ARG A 76 -5.79 18.87 -9.49
C ARG A 76 -5.32 17.46 -9.89
N GLU A 77 -5.32 17.13 -11.18
CA GLU A 77 -4.86 15.83 -11.67
C GLU A 77 -3.36 15.60 -11.37
N ILE A 78 -2.54 16.63 -11.52
CA ILE A 78 -1.11 16.59 -11.21
C ILE A 78 -0.91 16.39 -9.70
N LEU A 79 -1.66 17.09 -8.86
CA LEU A 79 -1.58 16.99 -7.41
C LEU A 79 -2.02 15.59 -6.91
N GLU A 80 -3.10 15.04 -7.46
CA GLU A 80 -3.53 13.66 -7.15
C GLU A 80 -2.45 12.65 -7.51
N PHE A 81 -1.84 12.81 -8.69
CA PHE A 81 -0.76 11.94 -9.12
C PHE A 81 0.51 12.13 -8.27
N TYR A 82 0.84 13.35 -7.89
CA TYR A 82 1.94 13.66 -6.99
C TYR A 82 1.80 12.94 -5.65
N PHE A 83 0.62 12.94 -5.04
CA PHE A 83 0.40 12.19 -3.80
C PHE A 83 0.58 10.68 -3.97
N ILE A 84 0.12 10.09 -5.07
CA ILE A 84 0.34 8.67 -5.36
C ILE A 84 1.85 8.36 -5.46
N VAL A 85 2.62 9.24 -6.12
CA VAL A 85 4.08 9.09 -6.22
C VAL A 85 4.74 9.23 -4.85
N ARG A 86 4.33 10.22 -4.05
CA ARG A 86 4.85 10.45 -2.69
C ARG A 86 4.55 9.28 -1.75
N ASP A 87 3.35 8.72 -1.81
CA ASP A 87 2.97 7.55 -1.02
C ASP A 87 3.85 6.35 -1.35
N PHE A 88 4.09 6.10 -2.64
CA PHE A 88 4.99 5.04 -3.06
C PHE A 88 6.43 5.27 -2.55
N LEU A 89 6.95 6.49 -2.67
CA LEU A 89 8.29 6.85 -2.20
C LEU A 89 8.42 6.69 -0.68
N ASN A 90 7.44 7.19 0.08
CA ASN A 90 7.42 7.07 1.53
C ASN A 90 7.46 5.59 1.98
N VAL A 91 6.69 4.73 1.31
CA VAL A 91 6.72 3.29 1.61
C VAL A 91 8.03 2.65 1.15
N SER A 92 8.58 3.06 -0.01
CA SER A 92 9.83 2.48 -0.52
C SER A 92 11.04 2.75 0.36
N GLU A 93 11.04 3.87 1.12
CA GLU A 93 12.07 4.20 2.11
C GLU A 93 11.99 3.31 3.37
N LEU A 94 10.83 2.72 3.63
CA LEU A 94 10.61 1.83 4.78
C LEU A 94 10.87 0.35 4.48
N VAL A 95 11.19 0.01 3.22
CA VAL A 95 11.39 -1.40 2.81
C VAL A 95 12.65 -1.96 3.45
N ASP A 96 12.46 -2.92 4.34
CA ASP A 96 13.46 -3.68 5.06
C ASP A 96 13.12 -5.19 5.04
N GLU A 97 13.70 -6.00 5.93
CA GLU A 97 13.42 -7.42 6.07
C GLU A 97 11.97 -7.75 6.49
N ASN A 98 11.23 -6.78 7.00
CA ASN A 98 9.81 -6.92 7.35
C ASN A 98 8.88 -6.71 6.15
N TYR A 99 9.42 -6.42 4.96
CA TYR A 99 8.66 -6.21 3.74
C TYR A 99 8.87 -7.33 2.72
N VAL A 100 7.83 -7.59 1.96
CA VAL A 100 7.90 -8.40 0.73
C VAL A 100 7.58 -7.51 -0.46
N VAL A 101 8.52 -7.42 -1.39
CA VAL A 101 8.32 -6.75 -2.67
C VAL A 101 7.92 -7.80 -3.69
N TYR A 102 6.80 -7.60 -4.36
CA TYR A 102 6.36 -8.54 -5.40
C TYR A 102 5.56 -7.87 -6.51
N THR A 103 5.58 -8.49 -7.67
CA THR A 103 4.67 -8.16 -8.77
C THR A 103 3.54 -9.18 -8.84
N GLU A 104 2.37 -8.72 -9.23
CA GLU A 104 1.20 -9.56 -9.49
C GLU A 104 0.45 -9.06 -10.73
N ASN A 105 -0.23 -9.95 -11.40
CA ASN A 105 -1.15 -9.60 -12.47
C ASN A 105 -2.48 -10.34 -12.26
N SER A 106 -3.55 -9.58 -12.10
CA SER A 106 -4.89 -10.11 -11.88
C SER A 106 -5.87 -9.62 -12.96
N ALA A 107 -6.91 -10.41 -13.22
CA ALA A 107 -7.94 -10.05 -14.21
C ALA A 107 -8.72 -8.78 -13.82
N GLU A 108 -8.85 -8.51 -12.51
CA GLU A 108 -9.64 -7.38 -11.99
C GLU A 108 -8.83 -6.09 -11.91
N GLU A 109 -7.56 -6.17 -11.48
CA GLU A 109 -6.75 -5.02 -11.12
C GLU A 109 -5.56 -4.77 -12.07
N GLY A 110 -5.28 -5.72 -12.97
CA GLY A 110 -4.14 -5.69 -13.90
C GLY A 110 -2.80 -5.90 -13.20
N PHE A 111 -1.72 -5.45 -13.87
CA PHE A 111 -0.36 -5.55 -13.34
C PHE A 111 -0.09 -4.54 -12.22
N ARG A 112 0.54 -5.01 -11.13
CA ARG A 112 0.92 -4.21 -9.96
C ARG A 112 2.27 -4.59 -9.41
N LEU A 113 3.01 -3.61 -8.95
CA LEU A 113 4.14 -3.77 -8.02
C LEU A 113 3.64 -3.47 -6.60
N ARG A 114 3.86 -4.38 -5.69
CA ARG A 114 3.46 -4.26 -4.28
C ARG A 114 4.68 -4.19 -3.36
N LEU A 115 4.63 -3.25 -2.44
CA LEU A 115 5.52 -3.15 -1.28
C LEU A 115 4.69 -3.51 -0.06
N PHE A 116 4.75 -4.77 0.37
CA PHE A 116 3.87 -5.32 1.39
C PHE A 116 4.61 -5.46 2.72
N CYS A 117 4.19 -4.70 3.72
CA CYS A 117 4.69 -4.82 5.08
C CYS A 117 4.09 -6.05 5.75
N VAL A 118 4.92 -7.05 6.03
CA VAL A 118 4.53 -8.30 6.71
C VAL A 118 4.47 -8.10 8.21
N ASN A 119 5.44 -7.37 8.78
CA ASN A 119 5.48 -7.03 10.19
C ASN A 119 5.66 -5.52 10.39
N PRO A 120 4.61 -4.79 10.82
CA PRO A 120 4.68 -3.35 10.99
C PRO A 120 5.26 -2.89 12.35
N ALA A 121 5.69 -3.80 13.24
CA ALA A 121 6.05 -3.49 14.61
C ALA A 121 7.16 -2.43 14.73
N GLU A 122 8.20 -2.50 13.88
CA GLU A 122 9.28 -1.51 13.90
C GLU A 122 8.81 -0.14 13.44
N ASN A 123 8.08 -0.09 12.32
CA ASN A 123 7.52 1.17 11.82
C ASN A 123 6.56 1.81 12.82
N LEU A 124 5.68 1.01 13.42
CA LEU A 124 4.79 1.48 14.49
C LEU A 124 5.59 1.96 15.71
N GLY A 125 6.65 1.25 16.06
CA GLY A 125 7.54 1.61 17.17
C GLY A 125 8.11 3.01 17.05
N GLU A 126 8.51 3.44 15.85
CA GLU A 126 9.00 4.82 15.62
C GLU A 126 7.93 5.88 15.86
N TYR A 127 6.68 5.58 15.55
CA TYR A 127 5.55 6.48 15.84
C TYR A 127 5.19 6.46 17.33
N LEU A 128 5.20 5.29 17.96
CA LEU A 128 4.86 5.13 19.38
C LEU A 128 5.84 5.84 20.30
N LYS A 129 7.14 5.90 19.94
CA LYS A 129 8.17 6.66 20.66
C LYS A 129 7.88 8.17 20.77
N LYS A 130 7.05 8.72 19.88
CA LYS A 130 6.64 10.13 19.93
C LYS A 130 5.56 10.40 20.99
N GLY A 131 4.90 9.36 21.48
CA GLY A 131 3.90 9.40 22.54
C GLY A 131 4.49 9.02 23.90
N LYS A 132 3.75 9.31 24.99
CA LYS A 132 4.12 8.86 26.34
C LYS A 132 3.70 7.42 26.60
N SER A 133 2.60 6.99 26.03
CA SER A 133 2.05 5.63 26.13
C SER A 133 1.07 5.37 24.99
N ALA A 134 0.84 4.11 24.69
CA ALA A 134 -0.16 3.68 23.73
C ALA A 134 -0.96 2.49 24.28
N ILE A 135 -2.25 2.45 23.99
CA ILE A 135 -3.14 1.36 24.35
C ILE A 135 -3.82 0.87 23.08
N PHE A 136 -3.60 -0.39 22.74
CA PHE A 136 -4.30 -1.07 21.67
C PHE A 136 -5.41 -1.94 22.26
N PHE A 137 -6.58 -1.90 21.67
CA PHE A 137 -7.71 -2.72 22.13
C PHE A 137 -8.56 -3.21 20.97
N SER A 138 -9.04 -4.43 21.09
CA SER A 138 -9.99 -5.02 20.15
C SER A 138 -10.71 -6.18 20.81
N ALA A 139 -11.95 -6.44 20.41
CA ALA A 139 -12.72 -7.60 20.85
C ALA A 139 -12.13 -8.93 20.32
N THR A 140 -11.31 -8.88 19.26
CA THR A 140 -10.78 -10.03 18.53
C THR A 140 -9.25 -10.14 18.57
N MET A 141 -8.58 -9.43 19.49
CA MET A 141 -7.12 -9.42 19.63
C MET A 141 -6.62 -10.70 20.32
N PHE A 142 -6.84 -11.82 19.64
CA PHE A 142 -6.45 -13.14 20.12
C PHE A 142 -5.91 -14.00 18.96
N PRO A 143 -4.75 -14.68 19.12
CA PRO A 143 -3.87 -14.82 20.29
C PRO A 143 -3.10 -13.51 20.59
N MET A 144 -3.00 -13.16 21.87
CA MET A 144 -2.42 -11.88 22.30
C MET A 144 -0.95 -11.73 21.91
N LEU A 145 -0.15 -12.79 21.98
CA LEU A 145 1.26 -12.79 21.61
C LEU A 145 1.47 -12.39 20.14
N TYR A 146 0.66 -12.94 19.26
CA TYR A 146 0.70 -12.61 17.82
C TYR A 146 0.51 -11.11 17.57
N TYR A 147 -0.53 -10.52 18.17
CA TYR A 147 -0.78 -9.09 18.01
C TYR A 147 0.29 -8.22 18.67
N ARG A 148 0.83 -8.64 19.81
CA ARG A 148 1.94 -7.93 20.46
C ARG A 148 3.16 -7.86 19.53
N GLU A 149 3.54 -8.96 18.88
CA GLU A 149 4.66 -9.02 17.96
C GLU A 149 4.46 -8.17 16.68
N LEU A 150 3.20 -7.91 16.28
CA LEU A 150 2.87 -7.04 15.15
C LEU A 150 2.73 -5.56 15.52
N LEU A 151 2.46 -5.25 16.77
CA LEU A 151 2.12 -3.89 17.20
C LEU A 151 3.28 -3.15 17.88
N THR A 152 4.26 -3.88 18.42
CA THR A 152 5.36 -3.26 19.15
C THR A 152 6.59 -4.15 19.20
N THR A 153 7.76 -3.53 19.22
CA THR A 153 9.05 -4.17 19.54
C THR A 153 9.39 -4.07 21.03
N ASP A 154 8.55 -3.40 21.82
CA ASP A 154 8.74 -3.26 23.27
C ASP A 154 8.47 -4.59 23.98
N ARG A 155 9.51 -5.13 24.62
CA ARG A 155 9.44 -6.40 25.36
C ARG A 155 8.65 -6.30 26.67
N ASP A 156 8.54 -5.07 27.21
CA ASP A 156 7.81 -4.78 28.44
C ASP A 156 6.31 -4.55 28.19
N ALA A 157 5.90 -4.50 26.91
CA ALA A 157 4.50 -4.41 26.55
C ALA A 157 3.74 -5.65 27.07
N TYR A 158 2.68 -5.42 27.82
CA TYR A 158 1.85 -6.47 28.38
C TYR A 158 0.41 -6.41 27.84
N GLY A 159 -0.25 -7.56 27.86
CA GLY A 159 -1.63 -7.67 27.43
C GLY A 159 -2.55 -7.96 28.61
N ILE A 160 -3.74 -7.37 28.59
CA ILE A 160 -4.80 -7.59 29.56
C ILE A 160 -6.00 -8.21 28.85
N TYR A 161 -6.49 -9.32 29.38
CA TYR A 161 -7.77 -9.87 28.96
C TYR A 161 -8.87 -9.36 29.88
N VAL A 162 -9.85 -8.66 29.29
CA VAL A 162 -11.03 -8.17 30.00
C VAL A 162 -12.21 -9.07 29.63
N GLN A 163 -12.85 -9.65 30.63
CA GLN A 163 -14.06 -10.45 30.40
C GLN A 163 -15.20 -9.60 29.86
N SER A 164 -16.02 -10.20 28.98
CA SER A 164 -17.22 -9.54 28.49
C SER A 164 -18.11 -9.11 29.64
N PRO A 165 -18.57 -7.84 29.71
CA PRO A 165 -19.54 -7.39 30.68
C PRO A 165 -20.96 -7.95 30.43
N PHE A 166 -21.18 -8.57 29.28
CA PHE A 166 -22.45 -9.13 28.90
C PHE A 166 -22.60 -10.56 29.44
N PRO A 167 -23.63 -10.87 30.25
CA PRO A 167 -23.88 -12.22 30.75
C PRO A 167 -24.05 -13.23 29.61
N LYS A 168 -23.48 -14.41 29.77
CA LYS A 168 -23.54 -15.45 28.72
C LYS A 168 -24.98 -15.91 28.45
N GLU A 169 -25.86 -15.82 29.43
CA GLU A 169 -27.26 -16.18 29.37
C GLU A 169 -28.04 -15.30 28.39
N ASN A 170 -27.58 -14.06 28.18
CA ASN A 170 -28.19 -13.13 27.25
C ASN A 170 -27.74 -13.35 25.80
N ARG A 171 -26.80 -14.29 25.57
CA ARG A 171 -26.31 -14.59 24.22
C ARG A 171 -27.15 -15.67 23.57
N ARG A 172 -27.83 -15.34 22.47
CA ARG A 172 -28.53 -16.28 21.61
C ARG A 172 -27.69 -16.53 20.34
N ILE A 173 -27.38 -17.78 20.07
CA ILE A 173 -26.71 -18.19 18.84
C ILE A 173 -27.75 -18.84 17.93
N LEU A 174 -27.91 -18.29 16.74
CA LEU A 174 -28.77 -18.84 15.69
C LEU A 174 -27.87 -19.38 14.56
N ILE A 175 -28.16 -20.60 14.14
CA ILE A 175 -27.45 -21.24 13.02
C ILE A 175 -28.38 -21.25 11.84
N GLY A 176 -28.10 -20.43 10.83
CA GLY A 176 -28.80 -20.45 9.53
C GLY A 176 -28.22 -21.57 8.67
N SER A 177 -28.91 -22.69 8.57
CA SER A 177 -28.49 -23.85 7.76
C SER A 177 -28.71 -23.67 6.25
N ASP A 178 -29.54 -22.71 5.89
CA ASP A 178 -29.93 -22.32 4.53
C ASP A 178 -29.06 -21.22 3.93
N VAL A 179 -28.17 -20.62 4.74
CA VAL A 179 -27.25 -19.55 4.31
C VAL A 179 -25.84 -20.10 4.19
N SER A 180 -25.18 -19.77 3.09
CA SER A 180 -23.80 -20.15 2.84
C SER A 180 -22.88 -18.91 2.84
N SER A 181 -21.85 -18.92 3.67
CA SER A 181 -20.78 -17.89 3.65
C SER A 181 -19.68 -18.18 2.60
N ARG A 182 -19.78 -19.27 1.85
CA ARG A 182 -18.80 -19.60 0.80
C ARG A 182 -18.83 -18.53 -0.28
N TYR A 183 -17.66 -18.03 -0.68
CA TYR A 183 -17.50 -16.98 -1.69
C TYR A 183 -18.27 -17.29 -2.99
N THR A 184 -18.22 -18.54 -3.46
CA THR A 184 -18.89 -18.99 -4.68
C THR A 184 -20.43 -19.01 -4.61
N ARG A 185 -21.02 -18.78 -3.43
CA ARG A 185 -22.48 -18.78 -3.20
C ARG A 185 -23.02 -17.45 -2.66
N ARG A 186 -22.19 -16.41 -2.60
CA ARG A 186 -22.59 -15.10 -2.03
C ARG A 186 -23.68 -14.38 -2.84
N ASN A 187 -23.81 -14.67 -4.12
CA ASN A 187 -24.71 -13.97 -5.05
C ASN A 187 -25.91 -14.83 -5.47
N ARG A 188 -26.33 -15.80 -4.65
CA ARG A 188 -27.52 -16.62 -4.88
C ARG A 188 -28.56 -16.36 -3.82
#